data_7a1f9cb3b3eb3e3fad68cca3a3ed30cc
#
_entry.id   7a1f9cb3b3eb3e3fad68cca3a3ed30cc
#
_cell.length_a   1.000
_cell.length_b   1.000
_cell.length_c   1.000
_cell.angle_alpha   90.00
_cell.angle_beta   90.00
_cell.angle_gamma   90.00
#
_symmetry.space_group_name_H-M   'P 1'
#
loop_
_entity.id
_entity.type
_entity.pdbx_description
1 polymer ?
#
loop_
_entity_poly.entity_id
_entity_poly.type
_entity_poly.pdbx_seq_one_letter_code
_entity_poly.pdbx_strand_id
1 'polypeptide(L)'
;MLNAVRLRIDLAYDGTGFYGWAKQPEIRTVQGEIERVLHTILRVPEGDPTEPLRLTVAGRTDTGVHASHQVCHLDVNEDVLKRCVGHMDVPPVIALTRRLQRMLPADIAIRGIAPAPDGFDARFSALERTYVYR
;
A
#
# COMPACT_ATOMS: atom_id res chain seq x y z
N MET A 1 12.00 4.19 -15.35
CA MET A 1 12.65 4.69 -14.13
C MET A 1 13.80 3.76 -13.78
N LEU A 2 15.01 4.27 -13.71
CA LEU A 2 16.21 3.44 -13.62
C LEU A 2 16.40 2.74 -12.26
N ASN A 3 15.89 3.33 -11.17
CA ASN A 3 16.10 2.81 -9.83
C ASN A 3 14.77 2.47 -9.14
N ALA A 4 13.77 2.09 -9.91
CA ALA A 4 12.49 1.68 -9.33
C ALA A 4 12.60 0.29 -8.71
N VAL A 5 12.01 0.15 -7.53
CA VAL A 5 11.86 -1.14 -6.88
C VAL A 5 10.37 -1.42 -6.75
N ARG A 6 10.00 -2.68 -6.87
CA ARG A 6 8.62 -3.12 -6.65
C ARG A 6 8.51 -3.79 -5.29
N LEU A 7 7.58 -3.31 -4.49
CA LEU A 7 7.29 -3.87 -3.17
C LEU A 7 5.95 -4.58 -3.21
N ARG A 8 5.92 -5.81 -2.70
CA ARG A 8 4.68 -6.52 -2.43
C ARG A 8 4.20 -6.15 -1.04
N ILE A 9 2.93 -5.79 -0.92
CA ILE A 9 2.28 -5.42 0.34
C ILE A 9 1.14 -6.38 0.61
N ASP A 10 1.21 -7.06 1.74
CA ASP A 10 0.16 -7.94 2.23
C ASP A 10 -0.56 -7.20 3.37
N LEU A 11 -1.89 -7.14 3.30
CA LEU A 11 -2.68 -6.36 4.24
C LEU A 11 -4.07 -6.95 4.45
N ALA A 12 -4.73 -6.45 5.47
CA ALA A 12 -6.12 -6.75 5.78
C ALA A 12 -6.84 -5.46 6.12
N TYR A 13 -8.15 -5.43 5.97
CA TYR A 13 -8.93 -4.26 6.39
C TYR A 13 -10.37 -4.62 6.72
N ASP A 14 -10.93 -3.87 7.66
CA ASP A 14 -12.36 -3.85 7.95
C ASP A 14 -12.99 -2.82 7.00
N GLY A 15 -13.76 -3.30 6.05
CA GLY A 15 -14.34 -2.46 5.00
C GLY A 15 -15.54 -1.63 5.42
N THR A 16 -16.03 -1.76 6.66
CA THR A 16 -17.26 -1.11 7.11
C THR A 16 -17.25 0.40 6.87
N GLY A 17 -16.11 1.06 7.14
CA GLY A 17 -15.97 2.50 6.99
C GLY A 17 -15.41 2.95 5.66
N PHE A 18 -15.35 2.06 4.67
CA PHE A 18 -14.76 2.38 3.36
C PHE A 18 -15.76 2.23 2.22
N TYR A 19 -15.62 3.08 1.22
CA TYR A 19 -16.34 2.98 -0.06
C TYR A 19 -15.56 2.12 -1.05
N GLY A 20 -15.11 0.95 -0.58
CA GLY A 20 -14.35 -0.01 -1.36
C GLY A 20 -12.84 0.27 -1.38
N TRP A 21 -12.15 -0.50 -2.22
CA TRP A 21 -10.69 -0.38 -2.37
C TRP A 21 -10.29 0.86 -3.19
N ALA A 22 -10.88 1.02 -4.38
CA ALA A 22 -10.36 1.93 -5.40
C ALA A 22 -10.51 3.39 -5.00
N LYS A 23 -9.40 4.13 -5.11
CA LYS A 23 -9.36 5.57 -4.81
C LYS A 23 -10.38 6.34 -5.62
N GLN A 24 -11.13 7.19 -4.94
CA GLN A 24 -12.13 8.08 -5.53
C GLN A 24 -12.05 9.44 -4.85
N PRO A 25 -12.39 10.55 -5.59
CA PRO A 25 -12.38 11.88 -4.96
C PRO A 25 -13.37 11.96 -3.80
N GLU A 26 -12.94 12.60 -2.71
CA GLU A 26 -13.77 13.03 -1.59
C GLU A 26 -14.46 11.92 -0.79
N ILE A 27 -14.22 10.64 -1.09
CA ILE A 27 -14.74 9.55 -0.28
C ILE A 27 -13.61 8.68 0.25
N ARG A 28 -13.87 8.04 1.38
CA ARG A 28 -12.87 7.26 2.08
C ARG A 28 -12.75 5.87 1.44
N THR A 29 -11.57 5.58 0.89
CA THR A 29 -11.27 4.27 0.28
C THR A 29 -9.98 3.72 0.86
N VAL A 30 -9.80 2.40 0.78
CA VAL A 30 -8.59 1.76 1.32
C VAL A 30 -7.35 2.26 0.58
N GLN A 31 -7.38 2.24 -0.76
CA GLN A 31 -6.28 2.74 -1.57
C GLN A 31 -5.96 4.20 -1.27
N GLY A 32 -6.98 5.05 -1.17
CA GLY A 32 -6.81 6.47 -0.90
C GLY A 32 -6.13 6.73 0.43
N GLU A 33 -6.52 6.01 1.48
CA GLU A 33 -5.90 6.16 2.80
C GLU A 33 -4.44 5.72 2.81
N ILE A 34 -4.13 4.59 2.19
CA ILE A 34 -2.75 4.11 2.16
C ILE A 34 -1.87 5.05 1.34
N GLU A 35 -2.33 5.47 0.16
CA GLU A 35 -1.54 6.36 -0.70
C GLU A 35 -1.30 7.71 -0.02
N ARG A 36 -2.30 8.26 0.67
CA ARG A 36 -2.14 9.51 1.42
C ARG A 36 -1.04 9.38 2.46
N VAL A 37 -1.02 8.30 3.22
CA VAL A 37 0.01 8.07 4.25
C VAL A 37 1.38 7.83 3.60
N LEU A 38 1.44 7.13 2.48
CA LEU A 38 2.70 6.94 1.74
C LEU A 38 3.29 8.27 1.29
N HIS A 39 2.48 9.19 0.77
CA HIS A 39 2.97 10.51 0.38
C HIS A 39 3.56 11.27 1.57
N THR A 40 2.94 11.14 2.74
CA THR A 40 3.45 11.78 3.96
C THR A 40 4.77 11.14 4.40
N ILE A 41 4.83 9.81 4.49
CA ILE A 41 6.02 9.09 4.97
C ILE A 41 7.21 9.33 4.04
N LEU A 42 6.98 9.25 2.74
CA LEU A 42 8.04 9.32 1.74
C LEU A 42 8.34 10.76 1.30
N ARG A 43 7.61 11.72 1.84
CA ARG A 43 7.79 13.16 1.55
C ARG A 43 7.69 13.47 0.06
N VAL A 44 6.66 12.90 -0.57
CA VAL A 44 6.35 13.14 -1.98
C VAL A 44 5.03 13.91 -2.03
N PRO A 45 5.00 15.10 -2.64
CA PRO A 45 3.73 15.82 -2.78
C PRO A 45 2.71 15.01 -3.58
N GLU A 46 1.46 15.06 -3.16
CA GLU A 46 0.39 14.44 -3.94
C GLU A 46 0.29 15.13 -5.30
N GLY A 47 0.11 14.32 -6.34
CA GLY A 47 0.09 14.82 -7.71
C GLY A 47 1.45 14.93 -8.38
N ASP A 48 2.54 14.56 -7.71
CA ASP A 48 3.87 14.56 -8.33
C ASP A 48 3.90 13.51 -9.45
N PRO A 49 4.07 13.92 -10.73
CA PRO A 49 4.04 12.97 -11.84
C PRO A 49 5.25 12.05 -11.90
N THR A 50 6.36 12.43 -11.23
CA THR A 50 7.59 11.62 -11.24
C THR A 50 7.54 10.50 -10.23
N GLU A 51 6.70 10.61 -9.21
CA GLU A 51 6.58 9.60 -8.16
C GLU A 51 5.13 9.52 -7.67
N PRO A 52 4.24 8.91 -8.46
CA PRO A 52 2.81 8.91 -8.14
C PRO A 52 2.43 8.07 -6.91
N LEU A 53 3.28 7.11 -6.51
CA LEU A 53 3.04 6.22 -5.36
C LEU A 53 1.67 5.52 -5.45
N ARG A 54 1.32 5.05 -6.63
CA ARG A 54 0.03 4.40 -6.89
C ARG A 54 0.12 2.91 -6.60
N LEU A 55 -0.83 2.41 -5.83
CA LEU A 55 -0.94 0.98 -5.54
C LEU A 55 -1.66 0.25 -6.67
N THR A 56 -1.15 -0.94 -7.01
CA THR A 56 -1.82 -1.87 -7.91
C THR A 56 -2.28 -3.06 -7.09
N VAL A 57 -3.56 -3.37 -7.11
CA VAL A 57 -4.17 -4.37 -6.24
C VAL A 57 -4.46 -5.67 -6.98
N ALA A 58 -4.44 -6.79 -6.26
CA ALA A 58 -4.79 -8.10 -6.80
C ALA A 58 -6.26 -8.17 -7.22
N GLY A 59 -7.14 -7.62 -6.39
CA GLY A 59 -8.57 -7.56 -6.71
C GLY A 59 -9.24 -6.45 -5.92
N ARG A 60 -10.04 -5.63 -6.62
CA ARG A 60 -10.79 -4.55 -5.97
C ARG A 60 -11.93 -5.13 -5.16
N THR A 61 -12.23 -4.49 -4.05
CA THR A 61 -13.40 -4.79 -3.24
C THR A 61 -14.39 -3.64 -3.31
N ASP A 62 -15.67 -3.97 -3.15
CA ASP A 62 -16.75 -2.97 -3.16
C ASP A 62 -16.96 -2.35 -1.78
N THR A 63 -17.84 -1.36 -1.72
CA THR A 63 -18.20 -0.68 -0.47
C THR A 63 -18.60 -1.68 0.61
N GLY A 64 -18.00 -1.55 1.79
CA GLY A 64 -18.31 -2.36 2.96
C GLY A 64 -17.67 -3.74 3.00
N VAL A 65 -16.97 -4.16 1.95
CA VAL A 65 -16.36 -5.50 1.89
C VAL A 65 -15.06 -5.52 2.69
N HIS A 66 -14.94 -6.53 3.54
CA HIS A 66 -13.72 -6.78 4.32
C HIS A 66 -12.75 -7.65 3.53
N ALA A 67 -11.46 -7.54 3.83
CA ALA A 67 -10.45 -8.45 3.31
C ALA A 67 -9.60 -8.94 4.46
N SER A 68 -9.53 -10.26 4.66
CA SER A 68 -8.62 -10.86 5.63
C SER A 68 -7.20 -10.98 5.09
N HIS A 69 -7.06 -11.05 3.77
CA HIS A 69 -5.75 -11.06 3.10
C HIS A 69 -5.90 -10.44 1.71
N GLN A 70 -5.41 -9.23 1.56
CA GLN A 70 -5.33 -8.53 0.29
C GLN A 70 -3.86 -8.36 -0.09
N VAL A 71 -3.57 -8.31 -1.37
CA VAL A 71 -2.22 -8.11 -1.89
C VAL A 71 -2.23 -6.96 -2.87
N CYS A 72 -1.26 -6.07 -2.73
CA CYS A 72 -1.01 -5.02 -3.72
C CYS A 72 0.49 -4.85 -3.91
N HIS A 73 0.88 -4.08 -4.92
CA HIS A 73 2.28 -3.70 -5.06
C HIS A 73 2.41 -2.19 -5.23
N LEU A 74 3.59 -1.71 -4.87
CA LEU A 74 3.99 -0.31 -5.01
C LEU A 74 5.30 -0.28 -5.80
N ASP A 75 5.33 0.48 -6.88
CA ASP A 75 6.57 0.82 -7.57
C ASP A 75 7.05 2.16 -7.04
N VAL A 76 8.29 2.22 -6.56
CA VAL A 76 8.84 3.41 -5.94
C VAL A 76 10.32 3.52 -6.29
N ASN A 77 10.80 4.75 -6.45
CA ASN A 77 12.23 5.00 -6.64
C ASN A 77 12.98 4.62 -5.35
N GLU A 78 14.10 3.93 -5.50
CA GLU A 78 14.90 3.47 -4.36
C GLU A 78 15.32 4.60 -3.43
N ASP A 79 15.74 5.75 -3.99
CA ASP A 79 16.16 6.90 -3.16
C ASP A 79 14.97 7.53 -2.43
N VAL A 80 13.79 7.53 -3.04
CA VAL A 80 12.56 7.99 -2.39
C VAL A 80 12.20 7.06 -1.24
N LEU A 81 12.29 5.75 -1.47
CA LEU A 81 12.00 4.77 -0.43
C LEU A 81 12.86 5.00 0.83
N LYS A 82 14.13 5.34 0.64
CA LYS A 82 15.05 5.58 1.77
C LYS A 82 14.65 6.74 2.66
N ARG A 83 13.79 7.65 2.17
CA ARG A 83 13.32 8.80 2.98
C ARG A 83 12.57 8.37 4.24
N CYS A 84 11.97 7.19 4.24
CA CYS A 84 11.22 6.71 5.40
C CYS A 84 12.10 6.24 6.56
N VAL A 85 13.39 6.05 6.34
CA VAL A 85 14.29 5.51 7.38
C VAL A 85 14.47 6.50 8.53
N GLY A 86 14.75 7.79 8.21
CA GLY A 86 14.98 8.79 9.25
C GLY A 86 16.12 8.38 10.16
N HIS A 87 15.86 8.31 11.46
CA HIS A 87 16.82 7.90 12.47
C HIS A 87 16.75 6.42 12.84
N MET A 88 15.90 5.64 12.16
CA MET A 88 15.82 4.21 12.41
C MET A 88 17.06 3.50 11.87
N ASP A 89 17.58 2.56 12.66
CA ASP A 89 18.71 1.72 12.23
C ASP A 89 18.19 0.39 11.69
N VAL A 90 17.40 0.47 10.62
CA VAL A 90 16.79 -0.69 9.97
C VAL A 90 16.75 -0.47 8.46
N PRO A 91 16.64 -1.54 7.65
CA PRO A 91 16.47 -1.40 6.21
C PRO A 91 15.20 -0.60 5.84
N PRO A 92 15.19 0.08 4.68
CA PRO A 92 14.04 0.91 4.28
C PRO A 92 12.70 0.19 4.28
N VAL A 93 12.64 -1.07 3.85
CA VAL A 93 11.38 -1.81 3.80
C VAL A 93 10.82 -2.03 5.22
N ILE A 94 11.68 -2.30 6.19
CA ILE A 94 11.27 -2.46 7.59
C ILE A 94 10.80 -1.12 8.17
N ALA A 95 11.52 -0.04 7.88
CA ALA A 95 11.11 1.30 8.31
C ALA A 95 9.74 1.66 7.74
N LEU A 96 9.52 1.41 6.44
CA LEU A 96 8.24 1.67 5.80
C LEU A 96 7.11 0.88 6.46
N THR A 97 7.33 -0.40 6.71
CA THR A 97 6.34 -1.26 7.37
C THR A 97 5.94 -0.69 8.73
N ARG A 98 6.93 -0.33 9.56
CA ARG A 98 6.67 0.19 10.90
C ARG A 98 5.93 1.52 10.86
N ARG A 99 6.30 2.42 9.95
CA ARG A 99 5.64 3.72 9.84
C ARG A 99 4.21 3.59 9.33
N LEU A 100 3.96 2.72 8.35
CA LEU A 100 2.61 2.47 7.87
C LEU A 100 1.74 1.87 8.98
N GLN A 101 2.24 0.88 9.72
CA GLN A 101 1.50 0.28 10.83
C GLN A 101 1.14 1.31 11.91
N ARG A 102 2.00 2.29 12.11
CA ARG A 102 1.76 3.35 13.11
C ARG A 102 0.78 4.41 12.62
N MET A 103 0.87 4.78 11.34
CA MET A 103 0.17 5.95 10.81
C MET A 103 -1.17 5.64 10.15
N LEU A 104 -1.39 4.41 9.72
CA LEU A 104 -2.67 4.03 9.12
C LEU A 104 -3.76 3.96 10.18
N PRO A 105 -5.02 4.24 9.80
CA PRO A 105 -6.14 4.06 10.72
C PRO A 105 -6.29 2.60 11.16
N ALA A 106 -6.97 2.40 12.29
CA ALA A 106 -7.06 1.09 12.94
C ALA A 106 -7.77 0.02 12.07
N ASP A 107 -8.56 0.44 11.09
CA ASP A 107 -9.29 -0.47 10.22
C ASP A 107 -8.48 -0.96 9.00
N ILE A 108 -7.20 -0.57 8.91
CA ILE A 108 -6.25 -1.13 7.92
C ILE A 108 -5.06 -1.70 8.67
N ALA A 109 -4.76 -2.97 8.42
CA ALA A 109 -3.63 -3.67 9.03
C ALA A 109 -2.63 -4.11 7.97
N ILE A 110 -1.41 -3.58 8.01
CA ILE A 110 -0.32 -4.04 7.15
C ILE A 110 0.26 -5.30 7.78
N ARG A 111 0.20 -6.40 7.05
CA ARG A 111 0.73 -7.69 7.51
C ARG A 111 2.20 -7.86 7.17
N GLY A 112 2.65 -7.32 6.06
CA GLY A 112 4.05 -7.37 5.67
C GLY A 112 4.32 -6.64 4.37
N ILE A 113 5.55 -6.20 4.21
CA ILE A 113 6.06 -5.58 2.98
C ILE A 113 7.39 -6.24 2.68
N ALA A 114 7.58 -6.65 1.44
CA ALA A 114 8.85 -7.25 0.99
C ALA A 114 9.13 -6.84 -0.45
N PRO A 115 10.40 -6.87 -0.87
CA PRO A 115 10.71 -6.73 -2.28
C PRO A 115 9.98 -7.82 -3.07
N ALA A 116 9.32 -7.43 -4.15
CA ALA A 116 8.58 -8.39 -4.96
C ALA A 116 9.53 -9.26 -5.78
N PRO A 117 9.20 -10.55 -5.98
CA PRO A 117 9.98 -11.41 -6.88
C PRO A 117 9.96 -10.88 -8.31
N ASP A 118 10.97 -11.23 -9.09
CA ASP A 118 11.02 -10.85 -10.50
C ASP A 118 9.75 -11.31 -11.22
N GLY A 119 9.18 -10.41 -12.01
CA GLY A 119 7.96 -10.69 -12.77
C GLY A 119 6.67 -10.59 -11.95
N PHE A 120 6.75 -10.28 -10.67
CA PHE A 120 5.55 -10.15 -9.83
C PHE A 120 4.69 -8.97 -10.26
N ASP A 121 3.39 -9.21 -10.46
CA ASP A 121 2.36 -8.19 -10.61
C ASP A 121 1.17 -8.63 -9.76
N ALA A 122 0.74 -7.80 -8.82
CA ALA A 122 -0.32 -8.14 -7.87
C ALA A 122 -1.61 -8.57 -8.56
N ARG A 123 -1.93 -7.97 -9.73
CA ARG A 123 -3.16 -8.32 -10.49
C ARG A 123 -3.15 -9.75 -11.02
N PHE A 124 -1.98 -10.32 -11.29
CA PHE A 124 -1.84 -11.60 -11.99
C PHE A 124 -1.09 -12.66 -11.19
N SER A 125 -0.32 -12.26 -10.18
CA SER A 125 0.62 -13.15 -9.47
C SER A 125 0.13 -13.56 -8.09
N ALA A 126 -0.91 -12.90 -7.53
CA ALA A 126 -1.44 -13.27 -6.24
C ALA A 126 -2.15 -14.62 -6.33
N LEU A 127 -1.73 -15.56 -5.49
CA LEU A 127 -2.27 -16.92 -5.50
C LEU A 127 -3.56 -17.05 -4.68
N GLU A 128 -3.74 -16.19 -3.69
CA GLU A 128 -4.86 -16.30 -2.75
C GLU A 128 -5.35 -14.93 -2.32
N ARG A 129 -6.68 -14.78 -2.33
CA ARG A 129 -7.36 -13.59 -1.83
C ARG A 129 -8.59 -14.04 -1.09
N THR A 130 -8.79 -13.49 0.11
CA THR A 130 -9.94 -13.84 0.94
C THR A 130 -10.75 -12.59 1.24
N TYR A 131 -12.04 -12.60 0.86
CA TYR A 131 -12.96 -11.50 1.07
C TYR A 131 -14.15 -11.96 1.90
N VAL A 132 -14.64 -11.05 2.74
CA VAL A 132 -15.83 -11.32 3.58
C VAL A 132 -16.85 -10.23 3.34
N TYR A 133 -18.06 -10.62 2.98
CA TYR A 133 -19.20 -9.73 2.78
C TYR A 133 -20.06 -9.71 4.03
N ARG A 134 -20.59 -8.56 4.33
CA ARG A 134 -21.59 -8.40 5.39
C ARG A 134 -22.99 -8.37 4.81
#